data_a7cae20c7285dcb26ce72b27527255cd
#
_entry.id   a7cae20c7285dcb26ce72b27527255cd
#
_cell.length_a   1.000
_cell.length_b   1.000
_cell.length_c   1.000
_cell.angle_alpha   90.00
_cell.angle_beta   90.00
_cell.angle_gamma   90.00
#
_symmetry.space_group_name_H-M   'P 1'
#
loop_
_entity.id
_entity.type
_entity.pdbx_description
1 polymer ?
#
loop_
_entity_poly.entity_id
_entity_poly.type
_entity_poly.pdbx_seq_one_letter_code
_entity_poly.pdbx_strand_id
1 'polypeptide(L)'
;MRLYLSLHSFLVMALAGALLCGCKVQKTGEGPNKKVDIETPVGTLHVNTQVDPKDTGLAVYPGATRAEDEEQKHAANLSIDSSLFGLKVVAIKYRSDAPPDKLLDFYRKQLRAYGEITECHGRVIMVHGNMLCEGKGSPEETNLVTGTEERRHIVSVKPEGKGSRFALVYLQTRGEKGPL
;
A
#
# COMPACT_ATOMS: atom_id res chain seq x y z
N MET A 1 34.20 -7.83 -46.29
CA MET A 1 33.60 -6.71 -45.51
C MET A 1 32.05 -6.74 -45.47
N ARG A 2 31.33 -7.31 -46.41
CA ARG A 2 29.86 -7.41 -46.41
C ARG A 2 29.27 -8.50 -45.51
N LEU A 3 30.00 -9.54 -45.20
CA LEU A 3 29.53 -10.66 -44.36
C LEU A 3 29.44 -10.30 -42.88
N TYR A 4 30.36 -9.44 -42.40
CA TYR A 4 30.38 -9.00 -40.98
C TYR A 4 29.20 -8.04 -40.64
N LEU A 5 28.75 -7.22 -41.58
CA LEU A 5 27.61 -6.32 -41.38
C LEU A 5 26.29 -7.08 -41.20
N SER A 6 26.14 -8.18 -41.94
CA SER A 6 24.93 -9.03 -41.87
C SER A 6 24.81 -9.75 -40.54
N LEU A 7 25.93 -10.24 -39.97
CA LEU A 7 25.95 -10.97 -38.72
C LEU A 7 25.61 -10.07 -37.51
N HIS A 8 26.09 -8.82 -37.51
CA HIS A 8 25.78 -7.82 -36.47
C HIS A 8 24.31 -7.39 -36.50
N SER A 9 23.72 -7.25 -37.69
CA SER A 9 22.29 -6.91 -37.80
C SER A 9 21.39 -8.02 -37.28
N PHE A 10 21.72 -9.30 -37.51
CA PHE A 10 20.98 -10.43 -36.99
C PHE A 10 21.09 -10.55 -35.48
N LEU A 11 22.27 -10.28 -34.91
CA LEU A 11 22.51 -10.34 -33.46
C LEU A 11 21.73 -9.24 -32.71
N VAL A 12 21.71 -8.01 -33.24
CA VAL A 12 20.97 -6.88 -32.69
C VAL A 12 19.45 -7.11 -32.75
N MET A 13 18.96 -7.71 -33.84
CA MET A 13 17.54 -8.00 -34.02
C MET A 13 17.08 -9.16 -33.13
N ALA A 14 17.92 -10.16 -32.88
CA ALA A 14 17.66 -11.23 -31.92
C ALA A 14 17.65 -10.74 -30.45
N LEU A 15 18.55 -9.80 -30.11
CA LEU A 15 18.61 -9.20 -28.77
C LEU A 15 17.40 -8.30 -28.49
N ALA A 16 16.93 -7.55 -29.51
CA ALA A 16 15.72 -6.72 -29.39
C ALA A 16 14.44 -7.56 -29.26
N GLY A 17 14.39 -8.72 -29.92
CA GLY A 17 13.25 -9.67 -29.79
C GLY A 17 13.15 -10.33 -28.43
N ALA A 18 14.27 -10.58 -27.73
CA ALA A 18 14.29 -11.18 -26.39
C ALA A 18 13.79 -10.23 -25.29
N LEU A 19 13.86 -8.92 -25.49
CA LEU A 19 13.38 -7.92 -24.55
C LEU A 19 11.85 -7.73 -24.57
N LEU A 20 11.14 -8.24 -25.57
CA LEU A 20 9.68 -8.12 -25.70
C LEU A 20 8.88 -9.30 -25.14
N CYS A 21 9.53 -10.37 -24.68
CA CYS A 21 8.90 -11.62 -24.27
C CYS A 21 8.85 -11.81 -22.74
N GLY A 22 8.51 -10.82 -21.94
CA GLY A 22 8.69 -11.01 -20.49
C GLY A 22 7.59 -10.52 -19.55
N CYS A 23 6.59 -9.78 -20.02
CA CYS A 23 5.54 -9.27 -19.13
C CYS A 23 4.23 -10.04 -19.32
N LYS A 24 3.77 -10.74 -18.28
CA LYS A 24 2.46 -11.38 -18.24
C LYS A 24 1.54 -10.55 -17.37
N VAL A 25 0.45 -10.06 -17.94
CA VAL A 25 -0.57 -9.27 -17.23
C VAL A 25 -1.84 -10.10 -17.18
N GLN A 26 -2.30 -10.42 -15.98
CA GLN A 26 -3.58 -11.09 -15.75
C GLN A 26 -4.51 -10.14 -15.00
N LYS A 27 -5.72 -9.98 -15.52
CA LYS A 27 -6.79 -9.21 -14.89
C LYS A 27 -7.96 -10.14 -14.67
N THR A 28 -8.45 -10.22 -13.42
CA THR A 28 -9.59 -11.05 -13.05
C THR A 28 -10.59 -10.21 -12.26
N GLY A 29 -11.88 -10.42 -12.51
CA GLY A 29 -12.96 -9.68 -11.86
C GLY A 29 -13.31 -8.35 -12.52
N GLU A 30 -14.52 -7.87 -12.24
CA GLU A 30 -15.06 -6.60 -12.72
C GLU A 30 -15.53 -5.74 -11.53
N GLY A 31 -15.59 -4.42 -11.74
CA GLY A 31 -16.07 -3.49 -10.72
C GLY A 31 -15.20 -3.44 -9.46
N PRO A 32 -15.82 -3.47 -8.26
CA PRO A 32 -15.10 -3.33 -6.98
C PRO A 32 -14.23 -4.54 -6.64
N ASN A 33 -14.42 -5.69 -7.32
CA ASN A 33 -13.73 -6.96 -7.04
C ASN A 33 -12.65 -7.26 -8.08
N LYS A 34 -11.77 -6.29 -8.33
CA LYS A 34 -10.73 -6.40 -9.34
C LYS A 34 -9.42 -6.91 -8.76
N LYS A 35 -8.86 -7.94 -9.41
CA LYS A 35 -7.52 -8.45 -9.17
C LYS A 35 -6.66 -8.21 -10.41
N VAL A 36 -5.46 -7.69 -10.21
CA VAL A 36 -4.47 -7.47 -11.27
C VAL A 36 -3.16 -8.07 -10.82
N ASP A 37 -2.66 -9.02 -11.60
CA ASP A 37 -1.36 -9.65 -11.39
C ASP A 37 -0.47 -9.31 -12.60
N ILE A 38 0.71 -8.76 -12.34
CA ILE A 38 1.71 -8.42 -13.36
C ILE A 38 2.99 -9.15 -12.99
N GLU A 39 3.42 -10.05 -13.87
CA GLU A 39 4.68 -10.77 -13.74
C GLU A 39 5.69 -10.18 -14.72
N THR A 40 6.89 -9.86 -14.23
CA THR A 40 8.02 -9.38 -15.02
C THR A 40 9.27 -10.20 -14.69
N PRO A 41 10.30 -10.20 -15.52
CA PRO A 41 11.56 -10.89 -15.22
C PRO A 41 12.25 -10.41 -13.93
N VAL A 42 11.90 -9.23 -13.43
CA VAL A 42 12.53 -8.61 -12.24
C VAL A 42 11.64 -8.65 -11.00
N GLY A 43 10.40 -9.09 -11.11
CA GLY A 43 9.49 -9.21 -9.97
C GLY A 43 8.03 -9.26 -10.34
N THR A 44 7.18 -9.40 -9.34
CA THR A 44 5.73 -9.51 -9.46
C THR A 44 5.03 -8.36 -8.75
N LEU A 45 3.91 -7.91 -9.33
CA LEU A 45 3.01 -6.93 -8.74
C LEU A 45 1.62 -7.53 -8.65
N HIS A 46 1.07 -7.60 -7.43
CA HIS A 46 -0.28 -8.04 -7.17
C HIS A 46 -1.11 -6.90 -6.62
N VAL A 47 -2.25 -6.63 -7.21
CA VAL A 47 -3.23 -5.66 -6.72
C VAL A 47 -4.56 -6.37 -6.53
N ASN A 48 -5.11 -6.33 -5.32
CA ASN A 48 -6.41 -6.89 -4.99
C ASN A 48 -7.26 -5.82 -4.29
N THR A 49 -8.47 -5.61 -4.76
CA THR A 49 -9.44 -4.68 -4.15
C THR A 49 -10.36 -5.37 -3.13
N GLN A 50 -10.43 -6.72 -3.14
CA GLN A 50 -11.05 -7.49 -2.07
C GLN A 50 -10.04 -7.65 -0.92
N VAL A 51 -10.22 -6.91 0.16
CA VAL A 51 -9.32 -6.92 1.31
C VAL A 51 -10.09 -7.34 2.55
N ASP A 52 -9.58 -8.34 3.28
CA ASP A 52 -10.09 -8.68 4.60
C ASP A 52 -9.57 -7.63 5.62
N PRO A 53 -10.42 -7.05 6.48
CA PRO A 53 -9.98 -6.18 7.56
C PRO A 53 -8.89 -6.79 8.44
N LYS A 54 -8.89 -8.10 8.61
CA LYS A 54 -7.87 -8.83 9.38
C LYS A 54 -6.46 -8.65 8.83
N ASP A 55 -6.33 -8.41 7.51
CA ASP A 55 -5.05 -8.19 6.86
C ASP A 55 -4.35 -6.90 7.32
N THR A 56 -5.08 -5.98 7.96
CA THR A 56 -4.51 -4.77 8.59
C THR A 56 -3.95 -5.04 9.99
N GLY A 57 -4.26 -6.19 10.61
CA GLY A 57 -3.92 -6.51 11.99
C GLY A 57 -4.74 -5.73 13.04
N LEU A 58 -5.67 -4.88 12.63
CA LEU A 58 -6.47 -4.03 13.49
C LEU A 58 -7.96 -4.43 13.41
N ALA A 59 -8.65 -4.40 14.54
CA ALA A 59 -10.10 -4.56 14.55
C ALA A 59 -10.78 -3.29 14.03
N VAL A 60 -11.85 -3.48 13.28
CA VAL A 60 -12.68 -2.36 12.80
C VAL A 60 -13.44 -1.74 13.97
N TYR A 61 -13.54 -0.41 14.01
CA TYR A 61 -14.33 0.30 15.01
C TYR A 61 -15.79 -0.16 14.96
N PRO A 62 -16.43 -0.48 16.10
CA PRO A 62 -17.82 -0.95 16.14
C PRO A 62 -18.78 0.02 15.44
N GLY A 63 -19.64 -0.50 14.58
CA GLY A 63 -20.59 0.30 13.81
C GLY A 63 -20.02 1.04 12.61
N ALA A 64 -18.72 0.96 12.35
CA ALA A 64 -18.14 1.55 11.14
C ALA A 64 -18.49 0.74 9.90
N THR A 65 -18.72 1.45 8.79
CA THR A 65 -19.00 0.89 7.47
C THR A 65 -17.85 1.21 6.51
N ARG A 66 -17.64 0.37 5.51
CA ARG A 66 -16.66 0.71 4.45
C ARG A 66 -17.09 1.99 3.74
N ALA A 67 -16.15 2.90 3.54
CA ALA A 67 -16.43 4.11 2.78
C ALA A 67 -16.65 3.76 1.31
N GLU A 68 -17.81 4.05 0.77
CA GLU A 68 -18.13 3.91 -0.65
C GLU A 68 -17.96 5.27 -1.33
N ASP A 69 -16.81 5.49 -1.95
CA ASP A 69 -16.55 6.68 -2.76
C ASP A 69 -16.63 6.28 -4.23
N GLU A 70 -17.43 6.94 -5.04
CA GLU A 70 -17.62 6.61 -6.47
C GLU A 70 -16.34 6.74 -7.30
N GLU A 71 -15.39 7.58 -6.88
CA GLU A 71 -14.16 7.86 -7.62
C GLU A 71 -12.91 7.15 -7.09
N GLN A 72 -12.91 6.61 -5.87
CA GLN A 72 -11.73 6.00 -5.27
C GLN A 72 -12.02 4.60 -4.71
N LYS A 73 -11.15 3.66 -5.01
CA LYS A 73 -11.19 2.29 -4.48
C LYS A 73 -11.19 2.32 -2.94
N HIS A 74 -12.18 1.66 -2.33
CA HIS A 74 -12.41 1.66 -0.87
C HIS A 74 -11.39 0.86 -0.08
N ALA A 75 -10.76 -0.10 -0.76
CA ALA A 75 -9.74 -0.96 -0.19
C ALA A 75 -8.76 -1.38 -1.28
N ALA A 76 -7.50 -1.52 -0.93
CA ALA A 76 -6.47 -2.07 -1.79
C ALA A 76 -5.48 -2.89 -0.96
N ASN A 77 -5.14 -4.07 -1.47
CA ASN A 77 -3.98 -4.83 -1.08
C ASN A 77 -3.03 -4.83 -2.27
N LEU A 78 -1.92 -4.14 -2.11
CA LEU A 78 -0.84 -4.04 -3.08
C LEU A 78 0.35 -4.85 -2.56
N SER A 79 0.87 -5.76 -3.38
CA SER A 79 2.10 -6.46 -3.08
C SER A 79 3.04 -6.37 -4.27
N ILE A 80 4.27 -5.93 -4.01
CA ILE A 80 5.39 -5.93 -4.95
C ILE A 80 6.42 -6.88 -4.37
N ASP A 81 6.84 -7.87 -5.14
CA ASP A 81 7.89 -8.80 -4.76
C ASP A 81 8.95 -8.88 -5.86
N SER A 82 10.20 -8.62 -5.50
CA SER A 82 11.34 -8.72 -6.38
C SER A 82 12.52 -9.37 -5.66
N SER A 83 13.58 -9.70 -6.38
CA SER A 83 14.82 -10.20 -5.77
C SER A 83 15.50 -9.17 -4.87
N LEU A 84 15.27 -7.86 -5.11
CA LEU A 84 15.93 -6.76 -4.41
C LEU A 84 15.10 -6.25 -3.23
N PHE A 85 13.78 -6.15 -3.36
CA PHE A 85 12.92 -5.63 -2.32
C PHE A 85 11.52 -6.26 -2.37
N GLY A 86 10.81 -6.18 -1.25
CA GLY A 86 9.40 -6.52 -1.15
C GLY A 86 8.63 -5.37 -0.49
N LEU A 87 7.43 -5.12 -0.99
CA LEU A 87 6.50 -4.14 -0.42
C LEU A 87 5.11 -4.74 -0.39
N LYS A 88 4.46 -4.73 0.78
CA LYS A 88 3.05 -5.04 0.93
C LYS A 88 2.35 -3.86 1.58
N VAL A 89 1.29 -3.37 0.96
CA VAL A 89 0.44 -2.30 1.49
C VAL A 89 -0.99 -2.80 1.52
N VAL A 90 -1.59 -2.81 2.68
CA VAL A 90 -3.02 -3.08 2.87
C VAL A 90 -3.66 -1.81 3.38
N ALA A 91 -4.66 -1.29 2.70
CA ALA A 91 -5.36 -0.08 3.08
C ALA A 91 -6.87 -0.26 2.93
N ILE A 92 -7.65 0.10 3.95
CA ILE A 92 -9.11 0.05 3.93
C ILE A 92 -9.66 1.34 4.54
N LYS A 93 -10.59 1.98 3.83
CA LYS A 93 -11.26 3.20 4.28
C LYS A 93 -12.63 2.89 4.88
N TYR A 94 -12.96 3.59 5.94
CA TYR A 94 -14.21 3.46 6.68
C TYR A 94 -14.84 4.81 6.98
N ARG A 95 -16.14 4.78 7.25
CA ARG A 95 -16.93 5.86 7.87
C ARG A 95 -17.52 5.39 9.20
N SER A 96 -17.68 6.32 10.13
CA SER A 96 -18.32 6.11 11.42
C SER A 96 -19.06 7.37 11.85
N ASP A 97 -20.19 7.19 12.53
CA ASP A 97 -20.91 8.31 13.17
C ASP A 97 -20.21 8.81 14.44
N ALA A 98 -19.21 8.08 14.93
CA ALA A 98 -18.44 8.51 16.09
C ALA A 98 -17.49 9.67 15.74
N PRO A 99 -17.33 10.64 16.66
CA PRO A 99 -16.39 11.75 16.48
C PRO A 99 -14.94 11.25 16.49
N PRO A 100 -13.97 12.01 15.89
CA PRO A 100 -12.58 11.60 15.76
C PRO A 100 -11.93 11.12 17.07
N ASP A 101 -12.15 11.81 18.17
CA ASP A 101 -11.52 11.48 19.44
C ASP A 101 -11.87 10.05 19.94
N LYS A 102 -13.09 9.60 19.69
CA LYS A 102 -13.52 8.23 20.06
C LYS A 102 -12.77 7.17 19.24
N LEU A 103 -12.55 7.43 17.95
CA LEU A 103 -11.79 6.54 17.09
C LEU A 103 -10.31 6.53 17.49
N LEU A 104 -9.73 7.70 17.71
CA LEU A 104 -8.33 7.84 18.13
C LEU A 104 -8.09 7.08 19.45
N ASP A 105 -8.96 7.24 20.44
CA ASP A 105 -8.85 6.51 21.71
C ASP A 105 -8.95 5.00 21.56
N PHE A 106 -9.86 4.53 20.69
CA PHE A 106 -10.01 3.12 20.38
C PHE A 106 -8.75 2.55 19.72
N TYR A 107 -8.22 3.25 18.73
CA TYR A 107 -7.05 2.78 18.00
C TYR A 107 -5.75 2.96 18.76
N ARG A 108 -5.60 3.97 19.62
CA ARG A 108 -4.45 4.06 20.54
C ARG A 108 -4.33 2.81 21.41
N LYS A 109 -5.46 2.27 21.90
CA LYS A 109 -5.46 1.03 22.70
C LYS A 109 -4.97 -0.18 21.92
N GLN A 110 -5.41 -0.33 20.65
CA GLN A 110 -5.00 -1.44 19.80
C GLN A 110 -3.54 -1.32 19.37
N LEU A 111 -3.12 -0.13 18.94
CA LEU A 111 -1.80 0.12 18.39
C LEU A 111 -0.67 -0.06 19.41
N ARG A 112 -0.94 0.07 20.71
CA ARG A 112 0.03 -0.20 21.79
C ARG A 112 0.60 -1.63 21.75
N ALA A 113 -0.13 -2.58 21.20
CA ALA A 113 0.34 -3.95 21.03
C ALA A 113 1.49 -4.07 20.00
N TYR A 114 1.68 -3.07 19.14
CA TYR A 114 2.69 -3.06 18.08
C TYR A 114 3.89 -2.15 18.37
N GLY A 115 3.88 -1.42 19.49
CA GLY A 115 4.98 -0.55 19.93
C GLY A 115 4.56 0.85 20.33
N GLU A 116 5.52 1.76 20.39
CA GLU A 116 5.31 3.17 20.66
C GLU A 116 4.50 3.82 19.54
N ILE A 117 3.59 4.70 19.91
CA ILE A 117 2.71 5.39 18.96
C ILE A 117 3.22 6.80 18.73
N THR A 118 3.52 7.10 17.47
CA THR A 118 3.76 8.47 17.01
C THR A 118 2.46 9.06 16.49
N GLU A 119 2.04 10.19 17.03
CA GLU A 119 0.89 10.94 16.57
C GLU A 119 1.33 12.08 15.64
N CYS A 120 0.70 12.17 14.48
CA CYS A 120 1.04 13.11 13.43
C CYS A 120 -0.22 13.85 12.97
N HIS A 121 -0.21 15.19 13.04
CA HIS A 121 -1.28 16.02 12.49
C HIS A 121 -0.91 16.46 11.07
N GLY A 122 -1.79 16.20 10.12
CA GLY A 122 -1.56 16.43 8.68
C GLY A 122 -1.03 15.21 7.96
N ARG A 123 -0.22 15.42 6.91
CA ARG A 123 0.26 14.34 6.04
C ARG A 123 1.43 13.57 6.63
N VAL A 124 1.36 12.25 6.53
CA VAL A 124 2.50 11.37 6.77
C VAL A 124 3.20 11.08 5.45
N ILE A 125 4.51 11.31 5.41
CA ILE A 125 5.37 10.97 4.27
C ILE A 125 6.48 10.02 4.69
N MET A 126 6.93 9.21 3.73
CA MET A 126 8.06 8.29 3.91
C MET A 126 9.26 8.82 3.15
N VAL A 127 10.36 9.08 3.85
CA VAL A 127 11.63 9.54 3.26
C VAL A 127 12.74 8.61 3.73
N HIS A 128 13.34 7.87 2.82
CA HIS A 128 14.43 6.92 3.09
C HIS A 128 14.12 5.95 4.26
N GLY A 129 12.89 5.38 4.27
CA GLY A 129 12.45 4.50 5.35
C GLY A 129 11.99 5.19 6.63
N ASN A 130 12.32 6.46 6.82
CA ASN A 130 11.87 7.26 7.95
C ASN A 130 10.53 7.91 7.66
N MET A 131 9.70 7.96 8.69
CA MET A 131 8.40 8.60 8.62
C MET A 131 8.50 10.02 9.13
N LEU A 132 8.05 10.95 8.31
CA LEU A 132 8.02 12.37 8.66
C LEU A 132 6.57 12.85 8.67
N CYS A 133 6.26 13.69 9.66
CA CYS A 133 5.03 14.44 9.73
C CYS A 133 5.20 15.75 8.98
N GLU A 134 4.59 15.89 7.82
CA GLU A 134 4.45 17.19 7.19
C GLU A 134 3.18 17.86 7.72
N GLY A 135 3.31 18.99 8.38
CA GLY A 135 2.18 19.83 8.80
C GLY A 135 1.38 20.41 7.62
N LYS A 136 1.66 19.97 6.39
CA LYS A 136 0.94 20.31 5.16
C LYS A 136 -0.09 19.23 4.88
N GLY A 137 -1.33 19.60 4.69
CA GLY A 137 -2.46 18.69 4.47
C GLY A 137 -3.70 19.26 5.13
N SER A 138 -4.71 18.43 5.36
CA SER A 138 -5.84 18.83 6.21
C SER A 138 -5.32 18.88 7.67
N PRO A 139 -5.29 20.05 8.33
CA PRO A 139 -4.86 20.15 9.72
C PRO A 139 -5.76 19.37 10.67
N GLU A 140 -6.93 18.97 10.19
CA GLU A 140 -7.91 18.16 10.94
C GLU A 140 -7.64 16.66 10.87
N GLU A 141 -6.70 16.20 10.00
CA GLU A 141 -6.34 14.80 9.89
C GLU A 141 -5.30 14.43 10.93
N THR A 142 -5.62 13.45 11.77
CA THR A 142 -4.70 12.89 12.76
C THR A 142 -4.32 11.47 12.34
N ASN A 143 -3.03 11.19 12.30
CA ASN A 143 -2.46 9.90 11.99
C ASN A 143 -1.79 9.32 13.23
N LEU A 144 -2.19 8.11 13.61
CA LEU A 144 -1.52 7.30 14.61
C LEU A 144 -0.65 6.28 13.91
N VAL A 145 0.61 6.23 14.26
CA VAL A 145 1.57 5.34 13.61
C VAL A 145 2.38 4.58 14.64
N THR A 146 2.55 3.28 14.41
CA THR A 146 3.35 2.41 15.27
C THR A 146 4.02 1.30 14.46
N GLY A 147 4.98 0.63 15.07
CA GLY A 147 5.72 -0.50 14.49
C GLY A 147 7.16 -0.17 14.16
N THR A 148 7.78 -1.04 13.36
CA THR A 148 9.18 -0.92 12.94
C THR A 148 9.29 -0.33 11.53
N GLU A 149 10.50 -0.09 11.04
CA GLU A 149 10.72 0.32 9.63
C GLU A 149 10.20 -0.70 8.64
N GLU A 150 10.19 -1.99 9.01
CA GLU A 150 9.76 -3.09 8.16
C GLU A 150 8.27 -3.39 8.26
N ARG A 151 7.62 -3.08 9.38
CA ARG A 151 6.21 -3.38 9.64
C ARG A 151 5.56 -2.23 10.38
N ARG A 152 4.64 -1.55 9.73
CA ARG A 152 3.94 -0.38 10.30
C ARG A 152 2.45 -0.52 10.22
N HIS A 153 1.79 -0.07 11.26
CA HIS A 153 0.35 0.15 11.30
C HIS A 153 0.10 1.65 11.36
N ILE A 154 -0.78 2.13 10.49
CA ILE A 154 -1.15 3.54 10.42
C ILE A 154 -2.67 3.60 10.49
N VAL A 155 -3.18 4.47 11.37
CA VAL A 155 -4.59 4.81 11.43
C VAL A 155 -4.73 6.30 11.17
N SER A 156 -5.32 6.65 10.03
CA SER A 156 -5.63 8.03 9.68
C SER A 156 -7.08 8.33 10.00
N VAL A 157 -7.33 9.38 10.77
CA VAL A 157 -8.68 9.80 11.18
C VAL A 157 -8.87 11.27 10.83
N LYS A 158 -9.97 11.59 10.17
CA LYS A 158 -10.40 12.96 9.90
C LYS A 158 -11.89 13.13 10.16
N PRO A 159 -12.34 14.32 10.60
CA PRO A 159 -13.75 14.60 10.77
C PRO A 159 -14.47 14.57 9.41
N GLU A 160 -15.69 14.07 9.40
CA GLU A 160 -16.60 14.09 8.24
C GLU A 160 -18.02 14.36 8.73
N GLY A 161 -18.51 15.59 8.53
CA GLY A 161 -19.80 16.01 9.06
C GLY A 161 -19.84 15.94 10.60
N LYS A 162 -20.78 15.14 11.15
CA LYS A 162 -20.87 14.89 12.60
C LYS A 162 -20.05 13.71 13.07
N GLY A 163 -19.55 12.90 12.15
CA GLY A 163 -18.77 11.68 12.41
C GLY A 163 -17.34 11.80 11.94
N SER A 164 -16.81 10.68 11.47
CA SER A 164 -15.42 10.56 11.04
C SER A 164 -15.29 9.67 9.81
N ARG A 165 -14.32 10.00 8.96
CA ARG A 165 -13.74 9.11 7.98
C ARG A 165 -12.38 8.65 8.49
N PHE A 166 -12.06 7.37 8.35
CA PHE A 166 -10.76 6.86 8.77
C PHE A 166 -10.24 5.78 7.83
N ALA A 167 -8.95 5.56 7.87
CA ALA A 167 -8.28 4.51 7.12
C ALA A 167 -7.43 3.65 8.05
N LEU A 168 -7.49 2.34 7.84
CA LEU A 168 -6.59 1.37 8.45
C LEU A 168 -5.57 0.98 7.40
N VAL A 169 -4.28 1.14 7.71
CA VAL A 169 -3.20 0.84 6.79
C VAL A 169 -2.17 -0.04 7.47
N TYR A 170 -1.80 -1.14 6.81
CA TYR A 170 -0.66 -1.95 7.16
C TYR A 170 0.38 -1.86 6.05
N LEU A 171 1.61 -1.56 6.42
CA LEU A 171 2.76 -1.48 5.53
C LEU A 171 3.79 -2.51 5.98
N GLN A 172 4.25 -3.34 5.05
CA GLN A 172 5.38 -4.23 5.26
C GLN A 172 6.39 -4.04 4.13
N THR A 173 7.63 -3.82 4.52
CA THR A 173 8.76 -3.75 3.60
C THR A 173 9.74 -4.89 3.90
N ARG A 174 10.39 -5.40 2.86
CA ARG A 174 11.53 -6.30 2.95
C ARG A 174 12.66 -5.63 2.20
N GLY A 175 13.75 -5.31 2.91
CA GLY A 175 14.96 -4.77 2.30
C GLY A 175 15.64 -5.76 1.35
N GLU A 176 16.66 -5.30 0.68
CA GLU A 176 17.55 -6.13 -0.16
C GLU A 176 18.06 -7.31 0.66
N LYS A 177 17.91 -8.53 0.12
CA LYS A 177 18.62 -9.70 0.69
C LYS A 177 20.10 -9.42 0.44
N GLY A 178 20.83 -9.07 1.50
CA GLY A 178 22.28 -8.98 1.43
C GLY A 178 22.86 -10.26 0.82
N PRO A 179 24.09 -10.21 0.26
CA PRO A 179 24.73 -11.39 -0.29
C PRO A 179 24.79 -12.48 0.78
N LEU A 180 24.42 -13.68 0.38
CA LEU A 180 24.56 -14.90 1.16
C LEU A 180 26.03 -15.16 1.47
#